data_66396fc85efedb6579fb8b1a4a9115ef
#
_entry.id   66396fc85efedb6579fb8b1a4a9115ef
#
_cell.length_a   1.000
_cell.length_b   1.000
_cell.length_c   1.000
_cell.angle_alpha   90.00
_cell.angle_beta   90.00
_cell.angle_gamma   90.00
#
_symmetry.space_group_name_H-M   'P 1'
#
loop_
_entity.id
_entity.type
_entity.pdbx_description
1 polymer ?
#
loop_
_entity_poly.entity_id
_entity_poly.type
_entity_poly.pdbx_seq_one_letter_code
_entity_poly.pdbx_strand_id
1 'polypeptide(L)'
;MLMNGGRIVQTISDELAYDTLYSSEEHLWSVLLMTGYLTKADASEEGERVSLKIPNREIASIFEDTVVTYFQNTIDNSVQKSMMEALWNQDEQAASEAISELLWKTISYNDYHEDYYHAFLAGAFVGLGYEVESNQEKGLGRPDILLKDEDHRRAIIIEAKRSKRESDMDADCDEAISQIIRQKYAEGVYGYEQILCYGAAFFQKQAKVKRLL
;
A
#
# COMPACT_ATOMS: atom_id res chain seq x y z
N MET A 1 -0.44 -9.01 -2.68
CA MET A 1 -0.23 -10.28 -3.41
C MET A 1 -0.57 -10.18 -4.90
N LEU A 2 -1.83 -9.90 -5.31
CA LEU A 2 -2.21 -9.85 -6.73
C LEU A 2 -1.51 -8.73 -7.51
N MET A 3 -1.43 -7.54 -6.96
CA MET A 3 -0.88 -6.35 -7.64
C MET A 3 0.62 -6.46 -7.94
N ASN A 4 1.36 -7.24 -7.14
CA ASN A 4 2.79 -7.49 -7.35
C ASN A 4 3.07 -8.80 -8.13
N GLY A 5 2.13 -9.24 -8.95
CA GLY A 5 2.26 -10.46 -9.76
C GLY A 5 2.07 -11.76 -8.97
N GLY A 6 1.57 -11.68 -7.74
CA GLY A 6 1.25 -12.83 -6.91
C GLY A 6 -0.03 -13.54 -7.36
N ARG A 7 -0.38 -14.60 -6.62
CA ARG A 7 -1.54 -15.44 -6.88
C ARG A 7 -2.36 -15.60 -5.61
N ILE A 8 -3.69 -15.77 -5.76
CA ILE A 8 -4.59 -16.14 -4.68
C ILE A 8 -5.38 -17.38 -5.09
N VAL A 9 -5.71 -18.23 -4.12
CA VAL A 9 -6.55 -19.41 -4.36
C VAL A 9 -7.92 -19.14 -3.80
N GLN A 10 -8.94 -19.12 -4.69
CA GLN A 10 -10.31 -18.81 -4.33
C GLN A 10 -11.27 -19.84 -4.90
N THR A 11 -12.42 -19.99 -4.24
CA THR A 11 -13.54 -20.77 -4.74
C THR A 11 -14.28 -19.93 -5.78
N ILE A 12 -14.60 -20.54 -6.92
CA ILE A 12 -15.30 -19.91 -8.02
C ILE A 12 -16.62 -20.62 -8.24
N SER A 13 -17.69 -19.87 -8.34
CA SER A 13 -19.02 -20.37 -8.69
C SER A 13 -19.33 -20.06 -10.15
N ASP A 14 -19.78 -21.05 -10.88
CA ASP A 14 -20.28 -20.90 -12.25
C ASP A 14 -21.75 -20.44 -12.27
N GLU A 15 -22.44 -20.52 -11.13
CA GLU A 15 -23.83 -20.11 -10.96
C GLU A 15 -23.92 -18.70 -10.37
N LEU A 16 -23.85 -17.68 -11.23
CA LEU A 16 -24.01 -16.28 -10.83
C LEU A 16 -25.37 -15.74 -11.29
N ALA A 17 -26.24 -15.43 -10.34
CA ALA A 17 -27.44 -14.64 -10.59
C ALA A 17 -27.16 -13.15 -10.33
N TYR A 18 -27.75 -12.27 -11.13
CA TYR A 18 -27.48 -10.82 -11.08
C TYR A 18 -27.81 -10.19 -9.70
N ASP A 19 -28.80 -10.72 -9.02
CA ASP A 19 -29.22 -10.29 -7.69
C ASP A 19 -28.31 -10.79 -6.54
N THR A 20 -27.47 -11.79 -6.82
CA THR A 20 -26.55 -12.37 -5.83
C THR A 20 -25.09 -11.98 -6.01
N LEU A 21 -24.76 -11.15 -7.00
CA LEU A 21 -23.36 -10.75 -7.34
C LEU A 21 -22.57 -10.20 -6.16
N TYR A 22 -23.21 -9.47 -5.25
CA TYR A 22 -22.58 -8.85 -4.10
C TYR A 22 -22.89 -9.57 -2.77
N SER A 23 -23.49 -10.75 -2.82
CA SER A 23 -23.94 -11.43 -1.61
C SER A 23 -22.85 -12.24 -0.90
N SER A 24 -21.75 -12.56 -1.59
CA SER A 24 -20.64 -13.31 -1.01
C SER A 24 -19.28 -12.93 -1.66
N GLU A 25 -18.21 -13.19 -0.93
CA GLU A 25 -16.84 -13.02 -1.44
C GLU A 25 -16.55 -13.94 -2.64
N GLU A 26 -17.07 -15.17 -2.61
CA GLU A 26 -16.95 -16.14 -3.70
C GLU A 26 -17.55 -15.62 -5.01
N HIS A 27 -18.73 -14.99 -4.96
CA HIS A 27 -19.36 -14.39 -6.13
C HIS A 27 -18.53 -13.22 -6.68
N LEU A 28 -17.90 -12.41 -5.82
CA LEU A 28 -17.02 -11.33 -6.25
C LEU A 28 -15.83 -11.88 -7.05
N TRP A 29 -15.16 -12.92 -6.55
CA TRP A 29 -14.03 -13.54 -7.25
C TRP A 29 -14.44 -14.14 -8.60
N SER A 30 -15.63 -14.75 -8.64
CA SER A 30 -16.21 -15.31 -9.87
C SER A 30 -16.49 -14.22 -10.92
N VAL A 31 -17.07 -13.10 -10.50
CA VAL A 31 -17.31 -11.94 -11.39
C VAL A 31 -15.98 -11.39 -11.94
N LEU A 32 -14.98 -11.19 -11.10
CA LEU A 32 -13.68 -10.68 -11.52
C LEU A 32 -12.98 -11.61 -12.53
N LEU A 33 -13.15 -12.94 -12.36
CA LEU A 33 -12.65 -13.92 -13.32
C LEU A 33 -13.44 -13.87 -14.64
N MET A 34 -14.77 -13.87 -14.59
CA MET A 34 -15.64 -13.89 -15.78
C MET A 34 -15.54 -12.60 -16.60
N THR A 35 -15.30 -11.48 -15.97
CA THR A 35 -15.14 -10.17 -16.63
C THR A 35 -13.72 -9.90 -17.12
N GLY A 36 -12.76 -10.80 -16.83
CA GLY A 36 -11.39 -10.68 -17.29
C GLY A 36 -10.50 -9.77 -16.43
N TYR A 37 -10.98 -9.30 -15.28
CA TYR A 37 -10.14 -8.60 -14.29
C TYR A 37 -9.15 -9.54 -13.60
N LEU A 38 -9.50 -10.82 -13.52
CA LEU A 38 -8.59 -11.88 -13.09
C LEU A 38 -8.52 -12.97 -14.17
N THR A 39 -7.47 -13.78 -14.12
CA THR A 39 -7.32 -14.96 -14.94
C THR A 39 -6.81 -16.12 -14.10
N LYS A 40 -7.05 -17.35 -14.55
CA LYS A 40 -6.44 -18.54 -13.93
C LYS A 40 -4.93 -18.49 -14.09
N ALA A 41 -4.21 -18.75 -13.01
CA ALA A 41 -2.74 -18.76 -13.04
C ALA A 41 -2.20 -19.92 -13.88
N ASP A 42 -2.87 -21.07 -13.81
CA ASP A 42 -2.55 -22.27 -14.57
C ASP A 42 -3.80 -22.76 -15.33
N ALA A 43 -3.68 -22.96 -16.64
CA ALA A 43 -4.80 -23.33 -17.52
C ALA A 43 -5.37 -24.73 -17.24
N SER A 44 -4.65 -25.56 -16.46
CA SER A 44 -5.02 -26.96 -16.14
C SER A 44 -5.77 -27.11 -14.82
N GLU A 45 -6.06 -26.02 -14.10
CA GLU A 45 -6.82 -26.09 -12.84
C GLU A 45 -8.29 -26.36 -13.13
N GLU A 46 -8.74 -27.58 -12.81
CA GLU A 46 -10.14 -28.01 -12.83
C GLU A 46 -10.63 -28.10 -11.39
N GLY A 47 -11.86 -27.61 -11.14
CA GLY A 47 -12.51 -27.66 -9.84
C GLY A 47 -12.98 -26.29 -9.34
N GLU A 48 -13.64 -26.29 -8.19
CA GLU A 48 -14.20 -25.09 -7.58
C GLU A 48 -13.12 -24.13 -7.02
N ARG A 49 -11.95 -24.66 -6.65
CA ARG A 49 -10.83 -23.85 -6.13
C ARG A 49 -9.78 -23.64 -7.20
N VAL A 50 -9.61 -22.40 -7.61
CA VAL A 50 -8.66 -22.02 -8.65
C VAL A 50 -7.67 -20.97 -8.15
N SER A 51 -6.46 -21.03 -8.70
CA SER A 51 -5.43 -20.02 -8.48
C SER A 51 -5.63 -18.88 -9.49
N LEU A 52 -5.86 -17.70 -8.97
CA LEU A 52 -6.14 -16.49 -9.74
C LEU A 52 -4.96 -15.53 -9.72
N LYS A 53 -4.77 -14.82 -10.83
CA LYS A 53 -3.78 -13.72 -10.96
C LYS A 53 -4.35 -12.57 -11.79
N ILE A 54 -3.74 -11.42 -11.69
CA ILE A 54 -3.99 -10.29 -12.60
C ILE A 54 -3.40 -10.63 -13.98
N PRO A 55 -4.18 -10.48 -15.08
CA PRO A 55 -3.78 -10.94 -16.41
C PRO A 55 -2.64 -10.12 -17.05
N ASN A 56 -2.60 -8.83 -16.82
CA ASN A 56 -1.68 -7.89 -17.48
C ASN A 56 -1.52 -6.59 -16.71
N ARG A 57 -0.64 -5.71 -17.19
CA ARG A 57 -0.31 -4.42 -16.55
C ARG A 57 -1.47 -3.43 -16.58
N GLU A 58 -2.28 -3.43 -17.62
CA GLU A 58 -3.43 -2.53 -17.76
C GLU A 58 -4.45 -2.81 -16.66
N ILE A 59 -4.74 -4.07 -16.39
CA ILE A 59 -5.65 -4.46 -15.30
C ILE A 59 -5.01 -4.19 -13.93
N ALA A 60 -3.71 -4.39 -13.77
CA ALA A 60 -3.02 -4.02 -12.53
C ALA A 60 -3.18 -2.52 -12.24
N SER A 61 -3.00 -1.67 -13.24
CA SER A 61 -3.18 -0.21 -13.10
C SER A 61 -4.62 0.15 -12.70
N ILE A 62 -5.63 -0.51 -13.26
CA ILE A 62 -7.04 -0.30 -12.88
C ILE A 62 -7.28 -0.65 -11.40
N PHE A 63 -6.69 -1.75 -10.92
CA PHE A 63 -6.80 -2.11 -9.50
C PHE A 63 -6.09 -1.06 -8.61
N GLU A 64 -4.89 -0.61 -8.98
CA GLU A 64 -4.16 0.44 -8.26
C GLU A 64 -4.98 1.72 -8.18
N ASP A 65 -5.50 2.21 -9.31
CA ASP A 65 -6.35 3.42 -9.38
C ASP A 65 -7.64 3.27 -8.55
N THR A 66 -8.24 2.07 -8.56
CA THR A 66 -9.46 1.79 -7.79
C THR A 66 -9.19 1.82 -6.30
N VAL A 67 -8.08 1.22 -5.85
CA VAL A 67 -7.66 1.22 -4.45
C VAL A 67 -7.36 2.65 -3.99
N VAL A 68 -6.59 3.41 -4.78
CA VAL A 68 -6.28 4.81 -4.50
C VAL A 68 -7.57 5.64 -4.39
N THR A 69 -8.48 5.50 -5.34
CA THR A 69 -9.77 6.23 -5.34
C THR A 69 -10.64 5.87 -4.11
N TYR A 70 -10.67 4.58 -3.73
CA TYR A 70 -11.38 4.14 -2.54
C TYR A 70 -10.84 4.83 -1.28
N PHE A 71 -9.52 4.87 -1.12
CA PHE A 71 -8.90 5.55 0.01
C PHE A 71 -9.14 7.05 0.00
N GLN A 72 -9.02 7.72 -1.14
CA GLN A 72 -9.33 9.15 -1.28
C GLN A 72 -10.74 9.51 -0.81
N ASN A 73 -11.73 8.66 -1.10
CA ASN A 73 -13.12 8.90 -0.74
C ASN A 73 -13.47 8.51 0.71
N THR A 74 -12.67 7.65 1.33
CA THR A 74 -12.98 7.07 2.65
C THR A 74 -12.23 7.77 3.78
N ILE A 75 -11.08 8.39 3.47
CA ILE A 75 -10.19 8.97 4.46
C ILE A 75 -10.62 10.40 4.83
N ASP A 76 -10.63 10.68 6.12
CA ASP A 76 -10.86 12.03 6.67
C ASP A 76 -9.66 12.95 6.35
N ASN A 77 -9.91 13.97 5.53
CA ASN A 77 -8.91 14.94 5.10
C ASN A 77 -8.18 15.63 6.28
N SER A 78 -8.82 15.73 7.45
CA SER A 78 -8.21 16.37 8.62
C SER A 78 -7.09 15.52 9.19
N VAL A 79 -7.29 14.20 9.29
CA VAL A 79 -6.28 13.27 9.80
C VAL A 79 -5.15 13.09 8.79
N GLN A 80 -5.44 13.07 7.48
CA GLN A 80 -4.40 13.07 6.45
C GLN A 80 -3.49 14.30 6.56
N LYS A 81 -4.05 15.49 6.76
CA LYS A 81 -3.27 16.71 6.95
C LYS A 81 -2.40 16.63 8.20
N SER A 82 -2.96 16.18 9.32
CA SER A 82 -2.19 15.98 10.56
C SER A 82 -1.04 15.01 10.37
N MET A 83 -1.24 13.91 9.65
CA MET A 83 -0.19 12.96 9.29
C MET A 83 0.93 13.63 8.50
N MET A 84 0.57 14.41 7.47
CA MET A 84 1.57 15.11 6.66
C MET A 84 2.33 16.18 7.43
N GLU A 85 1.65 16.97 8.26
CA GLU A 85 2.28 17.95 9.13
C GLU A 85 3.27 17.28 10.10
N ALA A 86 2.89 16.14 10.70
CA ALA A 86 3.76 15.38 11.59
C ALA A 86 5.01 14.86 10.86
N LEU A 87 4.86 14.31 9.65
CA LEU A 87 5.99 13.84 8.85
C LEU A 87 6.94 14.99 8.48
N TRP A 88 6.41 16.14 7.99
CA TRP A 88 7.25 17.29 7.65
C TRP A 88 7.92 17.92 8.88
N ASN A 89 7.25 17.91 10.02
CA ASN A 89 7.78 18.41 11.29
C ASN A 89 8.70 17.40 12.00
N GLN A 90 8.88 16.20 11.43
CA GLN A 90 9.72 15.14 11.97
C GLN A 90 9.24 14.63 13.34
N ASP A 91 7.94 14.70 13.58
CA ASP A 91 7.29 14.17 14.78
C ASP A 91 6.84 12.72 14.54
N GLU A 92 7.73 11.79 14.90
CA GLU A 92 7.54 10.34 14.71
C GLU A 92 6.31 9.81 15.46
N GLN A 93 6.05 10.35 16.65
CA GLN A 93 4.93 9.90 17.47
C GLN A 93 3.60 10.38 16.87
N ALA A 94 3.48 11.66 16.55
CA ALA A 94 2.28 12.20 15.94
C ALA A 94 1.99 11.55 14.57
N ALA A 95 3.04 11.27 13.76
CA ALA A 95 2.91 10.54 12.50
C ALA A 95 2.39 9.11 12.71
N SER A 96 2.93 8.39 13.70
CA SER A 96 2.51 7.02 14.05
C SER A 96 1.04 6.98 14.50
N GLU A 97 0.63 7.94 15.33
CA GLU A 97 -0.75 8.05 15.82
C GLU A 97 -1.72 8.38 14.68
N ALA A 98 -1.39 9.35 13.82
CA ALA A 98 -2.25 9.74 12.70
C ALA A 98 -2.41 8.59 11.68
N ILE A 99 -1.33 7.88 11.34
CA ILE A 99 -1.40 6.71 10.45
C ILE A 99 -2.25 5.61 11.08
N SER A 100 -2.07 5.34 12.38
CA SER A 100 -2.88 4.35 13.09
C SER A 100 -4.37 4.71 13.10
N GLU A 101 -4.70 5.98 13.31
CA GLU A 101 -6.09 6.46 13.24
C GLU A 101 -6.70 6.23 11.85
N LEU A 102 -5.95 6.54 10.78
CA LEU A 102 -6.40 6.29 9.42
C LEU A 102 -6.62 4.79 9.17
N LEU A 103 -5.73 3.92 9.65
CA LEU A 103 -5.86 2.47 9.55
C LEU A 103 -7.13 1.97 10.28
N TRP A 104 -7.45 2.51 11.45
CA TRP A 104 -8.66 2.16 12.19
C TRP A 104 -9.94 2.48 11.42
N LYS A 105 -9.95 3.58 10.67
CA LYS A 105 -11.10 4.03 9.89
C LYS A 105 -11.26 3.29 8.56
N THR A 106 -10.18 2.73 8.01
CA THR A 106 -10.16 2.22 6.62
C THR A 106 -10.00 0.72 6.49
N ILE A 107 -9.40 0.03 7.46
CA ILE A 107 -9.06 -1.40 7.35
C ILE A 107 -10.12 -2.31 7.97
N SER A 108 -10.53 -3.34 7.22
CA SER A 108 -11.24 -4.52 7.72
C SER A 108 -10.26 -5.53 8.34
N TYR A 109 -10.73 -6.40 9.22
CA TYR A 109 -9.92 -7.34 10.03
C TYR A 109 -9.14 -8.40 9.24
N ASN A 110 -9.32 -8.51 7.92
CA ASN A 110 -8.74 -9.59 7.12
C ASN A 110 -7.58 -9.16 6.19
N ASP A 111 -7.20 -7.87 6.16
CA ASP A 111 -6.33 -7.32 5.12
C ASP A 111 -4.92 -6.93 5.60
N TYR A 112 -4.31 -7.73 6.49
CA TYR A 112 -2.99 -7.41 7.05
C TYR A 112 -1.82 -7.94 6.21
N HIS A 113 -1.81 -7.66 4.88
CA HIS A 113 -0.69 -7.96 4.00
C HIS A 113 0.17 -6.71 3.77
N GLU A 114 1.47 -6.90 3.54
CA GLU A 114 2.43 -5.81 3.33
C GLU A 114 2.03 -4.92 2.15
N ASP A 115 1.64 -5.52 1.03
CA ASP A 115 1.16 -4.81 -0.18
C ASP A 115 -0.04 -3.89 0.11
N TYR A 116 -0.85 -4.24 1.10
CA TYR A 116 -1.97 -3.42 1.51
C TYR A 116 -1.52 -2.12 2.17
N TYR A 117 -0.54 -2.18 3.06
CA TYR A 117 -0.02 -0.99 3.72
C TYR A 117 0.68 -0.03 2.75
N HIS A 118 1.35 -0.56 1.71
CA HIS A 118 1.91 0.25 0.62
C HIS A 118 0.81 0.99 -0.14
N ALA A 119 -0.23 0.28 -0.58
CA ALA A 119 -1.35 0.88 -1.30
C ALA A 119 -2.12 1.90 -0.44
N PHE A 120 -2.30 1.60 0.85
CA PHE A 120 -2.92 2.49 1.83
C PHE A 120 -2.13 3.80 1.96
N LEU A 121 -0.81 3.73 2.17
CA LEU A 121 0.04 4.92 2.28
C LEU A 121 0.01 5.75 0.98
N ALA A 122 0.17 5.10 -0.17
CA ALA A 122 0.10 5.77 -1.47
C ALA A 122 -1.23 6.52 -1.63
N GLY A 123 -2.36 5.85 -1.35
CA GLY A 123 -3.70 6.46 -1.43
C GLY A 123 -3.89 7.61 -0.45
N ALA A 124 -3.38 7.49 0.78
CA ALA A 124 -3.47 8.54 1.79
C ALA A 124 -2.73 9.82 1.36
N PHE A 125 -1.59 9.71 0.68
CA PHE A 125 -0.81 10.86 0.23
C PHE A 125 -1.36 11.51 -1.05
N VAL A 126 -1.80 10.72 -2.02
CA VAL A 126 -2.40 11.23 -3.27
C VAL A 126 -3.64 12.07 -2.98
N GLY A 127 -4.45 11.69 -1.98
CA GLY A 127 -5.63 12.45 -1.54
C GLY A 127 -5.35 13.88 -1.08
N LEU A 128 -4.10 14.20 -0.75
CA LEU A 128 -3.66 15.55 -0.35
C LEU A 128 -3.06 16.37 -1.50
N GLY A 129 -3.01 15.82 -2.70
CA GLY A 129 -2.48 16.52 -3.88
C GLY A 129 -0.96 16.48 -4.02
N TYR A 130 -0.28 15.62 -3.29
CA TYR A 130 1.16 15.38 -3.49
C TYR A 130 1.40 14.46 -4.67
N GLU A 131 2.52 14.66 -5.38
CA GLU A 131 3.00 13.68 -6.34
C GLU A 131 3.59 12.49 -5.57
N VAL A 132 2.99 11.32 -5.77
CA VAL A 132 3.40 10.08 -5.11
C VAL A 132 3.92 9.10 -6.15
N GLU A 133 5.19 8.74 -6.02
CA GLU A 133 5.77 7.64 -6.79
C GLU A 133 5.84 6.40 -5.89
N SER A 134 5.22 5.31 -6.33
CA SER A 134 5.35 4.00 -5.68
C SER A 134 6.03 3.03 -6.64
N ASN A 135 6.91 2.17 -6.11
CA ASN A 135 7.63 1.16 -6.90
C ASN A 135 8.46 1.66 -8.09
N GLN A 136 8.90 2.92 -8.12
CA GLN A 136 9.81 3.44 -9.14
C GLN A 136 11.28 3.24 -8.75
N GLU A 137 12.13 2.89 -9.73
CA GLU A 137 13.57 2.68 -9.48
C GLU A 137 14.26 3.97 -9.03
N LYS A 138 14.88 3.95 -7.84
CA LYS A 138 15.69 5.04 -7.29
C LYS A 138 16.94 4.43 -6.64
N GLY A 139 18.09 5.01 -6.92
CA GLY A 139 19.36 4.45 -6.43
C GLY A 139 19.59 3.03 -6.94
N LEU A 140 19.76 2.07 -6.04
CA LEU A 140 19.96 0.66 -6.33
C LEU A 140 18.67 -0.19 -6.22
N GLY A 141 17.52 0.46 -6.01
CA GLY A 141 16.25 -0.25 -5.82
C GLY A 141 15.03 0.68 -5.96
N ARG A 142 13.94 0.28 -5.34
CA ARG A 142 12.65 0.99 -5.39
C ARG A 142 12.15 1.20 -3.97
N PRO A 143 12.03 2.46 -3.49
CA PRO A 143 11.33 2.71 -2.25
C PRO A 143 9.85 2.38 -2.39
N ASP A 144 9.23 1.99 -1.29
CA ASP A 144 7.78 1.73 -1.29
C ASP A 144 6.99 2.99 -1.62
N ILE A 145 7.38 4.13 -1.03
CA ILE A 145 6.78 5.45 -1.28
C ILE A 145 7.88 6.50 -1.43
N LEU A 146 7.78 7.28 -2.50
CA LEU A 146 8.47 8.55 -2.66
C LEU A 146 7.42 9.64 -2.85
N LEU A 147 7.34 10.56 -1.90
CA LEU A 147 6.46 11.71 -1.93
C LEU A 147 7.27 12.96 -2.26
N LYS A 148 6.77 13.77 -3.18
CA LYS A 148 7.42 14.99 -3.65
C LYS A 148 6.56 16.21 -3.39
N ASP A 149 7.18 17.24 -2.85
CA ASP A 149 6.61 18.58 -2.68
C ASP A 149 7.51 19.55 -3.48
N GLU A 150 7.15 19.76 -4.74
CA GLU A 150 7.93 20.58 -5.66
C GLU A 150 7.92 22.05 -5.27
N ASP A 151 6.82 22.54 -4.74
CA ASP A 151 6.65 23.95 -4.33
C ASP A 151 7.64 24.33 -3.22
N HIS A 152 7.92 23.40 -2.31
CA HIS A 152 8.86 23.61 -1.20
C HIS A 152 10.20 22.90 -1.42
N ARG A 153 10.45 22.29 -2.58
CA ARG A 153 11.66 21.55 -2.92
C ARG A 153 12.09 20.53 -1.87
N ARG A 154 11.12 19.74 -1.39
CA ARG A 154 11.35 18.72 -0.37
C ARG A 154 10.68 17.40 -0.75
N ALA A 155 11.23 16.31 -0.24
CA ALA A 155 10.73 14.97 -0.51
C ALA A 155 10.70 14.10 0.75
N ILE A 156 9.82 13.10 0.77
CA ILE A 156 9.79 12.07 1.81
C ILE A 156 9.93 10.71 1.14
N ILE A 157 10.81 9.88 1.68
CA ILE A 157 10.95 8.47 1.34
C ILE A 157 10.44 7.65 2.52
N ILE A 158 9.54 6.70 2.25
CA ILE A 158 9.05 5.76 3.26
C ILE A 158 9.27 4.34 2.76
N GLU A 159 9.88 3.52 3.60
CA GLU A 159 9.96 2.07 3.45
C GLU A 159 9.07 1.44 4.51
N ALA A 160 8.18 0.54 4.11
CA ALA A 160 7.17 -0.05 4.97
C ALA A 160 7.49 -1.52 5.25
N LYS A 161 7.23 -1.98 6.47
CA LYS A 161 7.36 -3.37 6.89
C LYS A 161 6.12 -3.84 7.62
N ARG A 162 5.72 -5.07 7.37
CA ARG A 162 4.69 -5.74 8.15
C ARG A 162 5.31 -6.48 9.31
N SER A 163 4.98 -6.08 10.51
CA SER A 163 5.39 -6.77 11.74
C SER A 163 4.54 -8.01 12.01
N LYS A 164 5.18 -9.06 12.52
CA LYS A 164 4.48 -10.29 12.94
C LYS A 164 3.84 -10.12 14.30
N ARG A 165 4.40 -9.29 15.14
CA ARG A 165 3.95 -8.95 16.52
C ARG A 165 4.15 -7.46 16.75
N GLU A 166 3.36 -6.90 17.64
CA GLU A 166 3.50 -5.49 18.05
C GLU A 166 4.91 -5.20 18.61
N SER A 167 5.46 -6.14 19.37
CA SER A 167 6.82 -6.02 19.94
C SER A 167 7.94 -5.93 18.91
N ASP A 168 7.68 -6.32 17.66
CA ASP A 168 8.69 -6.36 16.60
C ASP A 168 8.74 -5.03 15.82
N MET A 169 7.74 -4.15 15.98
CA MET A 169 7.59 -2.92 15.18
C MET A 169 8.82 -1.99 15.26
N ASP A 170 9.46 -1.89 16.42
CA ASP A 170 10.68 -1.09 16.56
C ASP A 170 11.82 -1.61 15.68
N ALA A 171 12.05 -2.91 15.74
CA ALA A 171 13.10 -3.56 14.95
C ALA A 171 12.80 -3.54 13.44
N ASP A 172 11.52 -3.68 13.08
CA ASP A 172 11.09 -3.63 11.67
C ASP A 172 11.22 -2.20 11.11
N CYS A 173 10.99 -1.14 11.89
CA CYS A 173 11.31 0.23 11.49
C CYS A 173 12.82 0.41 11.25
N ASP A 174 13.67 -0.13 12.13
CA ASP A 174 15.12 -0.05 12.00
C ASP A 174 15.61 -0.83 10.77
N GLU A 175 15.00 -1.98 10.46
CA GLU A 175 15.29 -2.73 9.21
C GLU A 175 14.86 -1.94 7.97
N ALA A 176 13.67 -1.29 7.99
CA ALA A 176 13.22 -0.43 6.91
C ALA A 176 14.21 0.73 6.66
N ILE A 177 14.68 1.40 7.71
CA ILE A 177 15.71 2.44 7.61
C ILE A 177 17.02 1.87 7.05
N SER A 178 17.43 0.70 7.52
CA SER A 178 18.64 0.00 7.01
C SER A 178 18.52 -0.33 5.52
N GLN A 179 17.32 -0.66 5.04
CA GLN A 179 17.05 -0.88 3.63
C GLN A 179 17.19 0.42 2.82
N ILE A 180 16.63 1.54 3.29
CA ILE A 180 16.78 2.85 2.63
C ILE A 180 18.25 3.21 2.45
N ILE A 181 19.08 3.02 3.50
CA ILE A 181 20.51 3.29 3.47
C ILE A 181 21.23 2.36 2.48
N ARG A 182 20.99 1.06 2.60
CA ARG A 182 21.64 0.03 1.77
C ARG A 182 21.34 0.20 0.29
N GLN A 183 20.11 0.55 -0.05
CA GLN A 183 19.66 0.76 -1.42
C GLN A 183 19.89 2.19 -1.94
N LYS A 184 20.40 3.09 -1.09
CA LYS A 184 20.75 4.47 -1.46
C LYS A 184 19.59 5.25 -2.10
N TYR A 185 18.37 5.04 -1.61
CA TYR A 185 17.20 5.66 -2.21
C TYR A 185 17.29 7.19 -2.28
N ALA A 186 17.78 7.83 -1.22
CA ALA A 186 17.94 9.29 -1.18
C ALA A 186 18.94 9.81 -2.21
N GLU A 187 19.99 9.03 -2.55
CA GLU A 187 20.98 9.41 -3.58
C GLU A 187 20.34 9.41 -5.00
N GLY A 188 19.24 8.71 -5.20
CA GLY A 188 18.48 8.65 -6.46
C GLY A 188 17.40 9.74 -6.60
N VAL A 189 17.23 10.61 -5.61
CA VAL A 189 16.23 11.68 -5.59
C VAL A 189 16.92 13.03 -5.78
N TYR A 190 16.77 13.63 -6.96
CA TYR A 190 17.46 14.86 -7.33
C TYR A 190 16.50 16.06 -7.36
N GLY A 191 17.04 17.26 -7.13
CA GLY A 191 16.31 18.52 -7.26
C GLY A 191 15.63 19.01 -5.99
N TYR A 192 15.74 18.27 -4.88
CA TYR A 192 15.15 18.61 -3.58
C TYR A 192 16.22 19.04 -2.59
N GLU A 193 15.90 20.07 -1.80
CA GLU A 193 16.81 20.63 -0.78
C GLU A 193 16.73 19.86 0.54
N GLN A 194 15.57 19.25 0.80
CA GLN A 194 15.32 18.43 1.97
C GLN A 194 14.76 17.07 1.55
N ILE A 195 15.38 16.01 2.00
CA ILE A 195 14.87 14.63 1.83
C ILE A 195 14.78 14.00 3.21
N LEU A 196 13.56 13.69 3.63
CA LEU A 196 13.29 12.98 4.87
C LEU A 196 13.06 11.50 4.57
N CYS A 197 13.69 10.62 5.37
CA CYS A 197 13.58 9.19 5.20
C CYS A 197 12.96 8.55 6.44
N TYR A 198 11.95 7.71 6.25
CA TYR A 198 11.23 7.05 7.31
C TYR A 198 11.15 5.54 7.09
N GLY A 199 11.39 4.78 8.16
CA GLY A 199 10.96 3.39 8.25
C GLY A 199 9.61 3.33 8.93
N ALA A 200 8.64 2.67 8.32
CA ALA A 200 7.30 2.48 8.86
C ALA A 200 7.03 0.98 9.09
N ALA A 201 6.63 0.62 10.29
CA ALA A 201 6.24 -0.74 10.64
C ALA A 201 4.76 -0.82 10.98
N PHE A 202 4.11 -1.89 10.55
CA PHE A 202 2.68 -2.09 10.66
C PHE A 202 2.35 -3.41 11.35
N PHE A 203 1.54 -3.34 12.38
CA PHE A 203 0.94 -4.50 13.02
C PHE A 203 -0.56 -4.30 13.15
N GLN A 204 -1.36 -5.06 12.39
CA GLN A 204 -2.82 -4.89 12.34
C GLN A 204 -3.20 -3.43 11.99
N LYS A 205 -3.91 -2.75 12.90
CA LYS A 205 -4.33 -1.35 12.73
C LYS A 205 -3.40 -0.35 13.43
N GLN A 206 -2.21 -0.77 13.76
CA GLN A 206 -1.19 0.08 14.38
C GLN A 206 -0.06 0.35 13.39
N ALA A 207 0.44 1.56 13.42
CA ALA A 207 1.62 1.98 12.70
C ALA A 207 2.66 2.54 13.67
N LYS A 208 3.91 2.30 13.38
CA LYS A 208 5.05 2.93 14.03
C LYS A 208 5.97 3.50 12.97
N VAL A 209 6.40 4.73 13.17
CA VAL A 209 7.28 5.43 12.24
C VAL A 209 8.54 5.86 12.97
N LYS A 210 9.69 5.65 12.34
CA LYS A 210 10.98 6.17 12.79
C LYS A 210 11.67 6.89 11.65
N ARG A 211 12.39 7.95 11.95
CA ARG A 211 13.15 8.72 10.99
C ARG A 211 14.61 8.27 10.93
N LEU A 212 15.19 8.28 9.74
CA LEU A 212 16.64 8.22 9.57
C LEU A 212 17.25 9.55 10.04
N LEU A 213 18.12 9.49 11.02
CA LEU A 213 18.84 10.64 11.61
C LEU A 213 20.05 11.07 10.76
#